data_09dcb26b0aca3f3d4eb43ac29e0c08ff
#
_entry.id   09dcb26b0aca3f3d4eb43ac29e0c08ff
#
_cell.length_a   1.000
_cell.length_b   1.000
_cell.length_c   1.000
_cell.angle_alpha   90.00
_cell.angle_beta   90.00
_cell.angle_gamma   90.00
#
_symmetry.space_group_name_H-M   'P 1'
#
loop_
_entity.id
_entity.type
_entity.pdbx_description
1 polymer ?
#
loop_
_entity_poly.entity_id
_entity_poly.type
_entity_poly.pdbx_seq_one_letter_code
_entity_poly.pdbx_strand_id
1 'polypeptide(L)'
;TVATKSAQTPETFAETITESELKEHLYTYASDEFEGRETGKPGQKKAVEYLKAAYEKLGIPAAQKNGNYYQEVPLEVSELPIGSLTIDGTEYALGENFLTFSKAQGTFNTIIYAGYGIEEGDYSDYKNIDVNGKVVLVKSGEPLDSNGNYLLSGTSKKSIWSNMSESLGKRLELATSKGAKGILYYDETNFSRFKSRFQWMKNNDSGR
;
A
#
# COMPACT_ATOMS: atom_id res chain seq x y z
N THR A 1 26.74 -17.91 -54.99
CA THR A 1 25.42 -17.44 -54.51
C THR A 1 25.52 -17.21 -53.01
N VAL A 2 25.61 -15.96 -52.60
CA VAL A 2 25.59 -15.56 -51.17
C VAL A 2 24.11 -15.58 -50.76
N ALA A 3 23.74 -16.55 -49.91
CA ALA A 3 22.41 -16.56 -49.30
C ALA A 3 22.29 -15.33 -48.37
N THR A 4 21.51 -14.35 -48.79
CA THR A 4 21.09 -13.25 -47.92
C THR A 4 20.27 -13.84 -46.79
N LYS A 5 20.84 -13.86 -45.58
CA LYS A 5 20.12 -14.13 -44.34
C LYS A 5 19.01 -13.07 -44.23
N SER A 6 17.76 -13.48 -44.41
CA SER A 6 16.60 -12.61 -44.15
C SER A 6 16.77 -12.00 -42.76
N ALA A 7 16.69 -10.68 -42.66
CA ALA A 7 16.73 -10.02 -41.38
C ALA A 7 15.53 -10.49 -40.56
N GLN A 8 15.77 -11.12 -39.41
CA GLN A 8 14.71 -11.52 -38.49
C GLN A 8 14.10 -10.27 -37.90
N THR A 9 12.82 -10.03 -38.17
CA THR A 9 12.05 -8.91 -37.62
C THR A 9 11.35 -9.33 -36.31
N PRO A 10 10.93 -8.42 -35.45
CA PRO A 10 10.15 -8.74 -34.26
C PRO A 10 8.91 -9.58 -34.57
N GLU A 11 8.26 -9.34 -35.72
CA GLU A 11 7.08 -10.06 -36.19
C GLU A 11 7.41 -11.54 -36.45
N THR A 12 8.55 -11.82 -37.06
CA THR A 12 9.01 -13.20 -37.32
C THR A 12 9.18 -13.98 -36.00
N PHE A 13 9.64 -13.32 -34.93
CA PHE A 13 9.76 -13.95 -33.63
C PHE A 13 8.37 -14.10 -32.96
N ALA A 14 7.51 -13.10 -33.07
CA ALA A 14 6.14 -13.17 -32.52
C ALA A 14 5.32 -14.31 -33.12
N GLU A 15 5.48 -14.60 -34.42
CA GLU A 15 4.82 -15.71 -35.11
C GLU A 15 5.23 -17.10 -34.60
N THR A 16 6.35 -17.22 -33.87
CA THR A 16 6.76 -18.47 -33.23
C THR A 16 5.98 -18.79 -31.97
N ILE A 17 5.25 -17.81 -31.41
CA ILE A 17 4.44 -17.98 -30.20
C ILE A 17 3.04 -18.42 -30.63
N THR A 18 2.70 -19.65 -30.35
CA THR A 18 1.40 -20.21 -30.79
C THR A 18 0.33 -20.11 -29.69
N GLU A 19 -0.94 -20.02 -30.12
CA GLU A 19 -2.07 -20.04 -29.19
C GLU A 19 -2.10 -21.33 -28.35
N SER A 20 -1.68 -22.45 -28.94
CA SER A 20 -1.63 -23.75 -28.23
C SER A 20 -0.65 -23.76 -27.10
N GLU A 21 0.56 -23.23 -27.33
CA GLU A 21 1.59 -23.11 -26.27
C GLU A 21 1.16 -22.16 -25.16
N LEU A 22 0.56 -21.02 -25.53
CA LEU A 22 0.04 -20.09 -24.54
C LEU A 22 -1.08 -20.71 -23.70
N LYS A 23 -1.97 -21.48 -24.30
CA LYS A 23 -3.02 -22.22 -23.58
C LYS A 23 -2.42 -23.25 -22.63
N GLU A 24 -1.45 -24.05 -23.09
CA GLU A 24 -0.77 -25.04 -22.24
C GLU A 24 -0.17 -24.39 -21.01
N HIS A 25 0.60 -23.32 -21.21
CA HIS A 25 1.22 -22.59 -20.09
C HIS A 25 0.17 -21.97 -19.17
N LEU A 26 -0.85 -21.32 -19.72
CA LEU A 26 -1.88 -20.65 -18.92
C LEU A 26 -2.69 -21.62 -18.08
N TYR A 27 -3.20 -22.70 -18.69
CA TYR A 27 -4.01 -23.68 -17.97
C TYR A 27 -3.21 -24.44 -16.92
N THR A 28 -1.95 -24.79 -17.22
CA THR A 28 -1.07 -25.43 -16.25
C THR A 28 -0.77 -24.49 -15.08
N TYR A 29 -0.30 -23.27 -15.37
CA TYR A 29 0.13 -22.31 -14.36
C TYR A 29 -1.02 -21.75 -13.51
N ALA A 30 -2.25 -21.74 -14.02
CA ALA A 30 -3.45 -21.30 -13.31
C ALA A 30 -4.28 -22.47 -12.72
N SER A 31 -3.79 -23.70 -12.80
CA SER A 31 -4.49 -24.87 -12.25
C SER A 31 -4.52 -24.87 -10.71
N ASP A 32 -5.44 -25.64 -10.15
CA ASP A 32 -5.58 -25.83 -8.70
C ASP A 32 -4.32 -26.46 -8.06
N GLU A 33 -3.52 -27.17 -8.85
CA GLU A 33 -2.23 -27.71 -8.39
C GLU A 33 -1.28 -26.64 -7.87
N PHE A 34 -1.34 -25.44 -8.44
CA PHE A 34 -0.51 -24.30 -8.03
C PHE A 34 -1.12 -23.47 -6.88
N GLU A 35 -2.27 -23.89 -6.32
CA GLU A 35 -2.85 -23.35 -5.07
C GLU A 35 -2.94 -21.81 -5.06
N GLY A 36 -3.23 -21.19 -6.23
CA GLY A 36 -3.27 -19.72 -6.38
C GLY A 36 -1.92 -19.02 -6.33
N ARG A 37 -0.80 -19.71 -6.13
CA ARG A 37 0.58 -19.16 -6.14
C ARG A 37 0.83 -18.04 -5.13
N GLU A 38 0.18 -18.12 -3.97
CA GLU A 38 0.37 -17.13 -2.93
C GLU A 38 1.82 -17.06 -2.48
N THR A 39 2.36 -15.84 -2.37
CA THR A 39 3.75 -15.56 -2.00
C THR A 39 4.16 -16.28 -0.70
N GLY A 40 5.28 -17.00 -0.75
CA GLY A 40 5.81 -17.76 0.39
C GLY A 40 5.14 -19.11 0.65
N LYS A 41 4.06 -19.46 -0.06
CA LYS A 41 3.32 -20.72 0.09
C LYS A 41 3.81 -21.81 -0.87
N PRO A 42 3.43 -23.09 -0.63
CA PRO A 42 3.86 -24.19 -1.48
C PRO A 42 3.51 -24.02 -2.97
N GLY A 43 2.33 -23.49 -3.28
CA GLY A 43 1.91 -23.23 -4.64
C GLY A 43 2.80 -22.24 -5.38
N GLN A 44 3.30 -21.21 -4.72
CA GLN A 44 4.29 -20.28 -5.30
C GLN A 44 5.61 -21.00 -5.57
N LYS A 45 6.06 -21.90 -4.69
CA LYS A 45 7.28 -22.67 -4.92
C LYS A 45 7.17 -23.60 -6.12
N LYS A 46 6.04 -24.29 -6.29
CA LYS A 46 5.74 -25.08 -7.51
C LYS A 46 5.78 -24.22 -8.76
N ALA A 47 5.21 -23.02 -8.69
CA ALA A 47 5.15 -22.09 -9.82
C ALA A 47 6.55 -21.62 -10.27
N VAL A 48 7.45 -21.30 -9.35
CA VAL A 48 8.81 -20.88 -9.71
C VAL A 48 9.64 -22.04 -10.27
N GLU A 49 9.44 -23.27 -9.81
CA GLU A 49 10.07 -24.47 -10.41
C GLU A 49 9.58 -24.71 -11.84
N TYR A 50 8.27 -24.53 -12.07
CA TYR A 50 7.69 -24.63 -13.42
C TYR A 50 8.32 -23.61 -14.38
N LEU A 51 8.45 -22.35 -13.96
CA LEU A 51 9.08 -21.30 -14.75
C LEU A 51 10.57 -21.59 -15.02
N LYS A 52 11.30 -22.06 -14.00
CA LYS A 52 12.70 -22.47 -14.16
C LYS A 52 12.84 -23.56 -15.21
N ALA A 53 12.04 -24.62 -15.12
CA ALA A 53 12.06 -25.71 -16.09
C ALA A 53 11.76 -25.23 -17.52
N ALA A 54 10.85 -24.26 -17.70
CA ALA A 54 10.57 -23.66 -18.99
C ALA A 54 11.78 -22.88 -19.53
N TYR A 55 12.45 -22.09 -18.71
CA TYR A 55 13.69 -21.38 -19.11
C TYR A 55 14.81 -22.35 -19.49
N GLU A 56 15.01 -23.41 -18.71
CA GLU A 56 16.02 -24.45 -19.01
C GLU A 56 15.71 -25.15 -20.33
N LYS A 57 14.45 -25.49 -20.59
CA LYS A 57 13.99 -26.10 -21.85
C LYS A 57 14.27 -25.19 -23.05
N LEU A 58 14.12 -23.88 -22.89
CA LEU A 58 14.42 -22.87 -23.91
C LEU A 58 15.91 -22.56 -24.06
N GLY A 59 16.78 -23.14 -23.22
CA GLY A 59 18.21 -22.86 -23.23
C GLY A 59 18.57 -21.46 -22.72
N ILE A 60 17.65 -20.80 -21.99
CA ILE A 60 17.90 -19.49 -21.38
C ILE A 60 18.72 -19.70 -20.11
N PRO A 61 19.93 -19.12 -20.03
CA PRO A 61 20.78 -19.32 -18.86
C PRO A 61 20.26 -18.58 -17.64
N ALA A 62 20.64 -19.05 -16.44
CA ALA A 62 20.37 -18.37 -15.20
C ALA A 62 20.99 -16.97 -15.18
N ALA A 63 20.28 -15.99 -14.65
CA ALA A 63 20.74 -14.60 -14.54
C ALA A 63 21.83 -14.42 -13.46
N GLN A 64 21.83 -15.26 -12.43
CA GLN A 64 22.79 -15.19 -11.35
C GLN A 64 24.13 -15.82 -11.77
N LYS A 65 25.26 -15.20 -11.37
CA LYS A 65 26.62 -15.68 -11.70
C LYS A 65 26.92 -17.08 -11.20
N ASN A 66 26.23 -17.55 -10.17
CA ASN A 66 26.36 -18.91 -9.59
C ASN A 66 25.46 -19.94 -10.27
N GLY A 67 24.80 -19.60 -11.39
CA GLY A 67 23.87 -20.50 -12.09
C GLY A 67 22.49 -20.60 -11.43
N ASN A 68 22.16 -19.74 -10.47
CA ASN A 68 20.86 -19.73 -9.83
C ASN A 68 19.83 -18.92 -10.64
N TYR A 69 18.65 -19.50 -10.86
CA TYR A 69 17.52 -18.84 -11.51
C TYR A 69 16.70 -17.95 -10.56
N TYR A 70 16.91 -18.10 -9.25
CA TYR A 70 16.08 -17.44 -8.24
C TYR A 70 16.75 -16.22 -7.64
N GLN A 71 15.94 -15.19 -7.40
CA GLN A 71 16.29 -14.10 -6.52
C GLN A 71 15.60 -14.33 -5.19
N GLU A 72 16.36 -14.41 -4.12
CA GLU A 72 15.80 -14.46 -2.77
C GLU A 72 15.23 -13.10 -2.39
N VAL A 73 13.97 -13.10 -1.96
CA VAL A 73 13.29 -11.92 -1.42
C VAL A 73 12.90 -12.23 0.02
N PRO A 74 13.50 -11.58 1.01
CA PRO A 74 13.13 -11.78 2.40
C PRO A 74 11.69 -11.32 2.61
N LEU A 75 10.90 -12.13 3.29
CA LEU A 75 9.52 -11.81 3.64
C LEU A 75 9.43 -11.58 5.15
N GLU A 76 8.79 -10.49 5.52
CA GLU A 76 8.40 -10.22 6.89
C GLU A 76 6.89 -10.42 7.05
N VAL A 77 6.49 -11.17 8.06
CA VAL A 77 5.06 -11.31 8.41
C VAL A 77 4.69 -10.09 9.25
N SER A 78 3.84 -9.25 8.70
CA SER A 78 3.28 -8.12 9.43
C SER A 78 1.98 -8.53 10.12
N GLU A 79 2.04 -8.65 11.45
CA GLU A 79 0.84 -8.88 12.25
C GLU A 79 0.06 -7.58 12.44
N LEU A 80 -1.26 -7.66 12.33
CA LEU A 80 -2.12 -6.54 12.67
C LEU A 80 -1.97 -6.17 14.15
N PRO A 81 -2.01 -4.88 14.48
CA PRO A 81 -2.04 -4.45 15.88
C PRO A 81 -3.25 -5.01 16.62
N ILE A 82 -3.10 -5.22 17.92
CA ILE A 82 -4.17 -5.57 18.84
C ILE A 82 -4.23 -4.51 19.95
N GLY A 83 -5.39 -4.30 20.53
CA GLY A 83 -5.57 -3.37 21.66
C GLY A 83 -6.80 -2.48 21.53
N SER A 84 -6.83 -1.47 22.36
CA SER A 84 -7.90 -0.47 22.39
C SER A 84 -7.33 0.94 22.57
N LEU A 85 -8.17 1.94 22.37
CA LEU A 85 -7.90 3.35 22.61
C LEU A 85 -8.89 3.84 23.66
N THR A 86 -8.42 4.47 24.74
CA THR A 86 -9.31 5.08 25.73
C THR A 86 -9.14 6.61 25.69
N ILE A 87 -10.25 7.33 25.55
CA ILE A 87 -10.30 8.80 25.58
C ILE A 87 -11.32 9.21 26.64
N ASP A 88 -10.91 9.99 27.62
CA ASP A 88 -11.75 10.46 28.72
C ASP A 88 -12.58 9.34 29.40
N GLY A 89 -11.95 8.19 29.60
CA GLY A 89 -12.57 7.02 30.21
C GLY A 89 -13.45 6.20 29.27
N THR A 90 -13.69 6.64 28.05
CA THR A 90 -14.44 5.87 27.04
C THR A 90 -13.48 5.02 26.23
N GLU A 91 -13.76 3.72 26.18
CA GLU A 91 -12.97 2.76 25.41
C GLU A 91 -13.47 2.65 23.97
N TYR A 92 -12.55 2.67 23.03
CA TYR A 92 -12.77 2.49 21.61
C TYR A 92 -12.05 1.23 21.13
N ALA A 93 -12.79 0.33 20.51
CA ALA A 93 -12.28 -0.95 20.04
C ALA A 93 -11.61 -0.83 18.67
N LEU A 94 -10.41 -1.39 18.55
CA LEU A 94 -9.70 -1.49 17.28
C LEU A 94 -10.44 -2.37 16.28
N GLY A 95 -10.61 -1.88 15.06
CA GLY A 95 -11.37 -2.56 14.02
C GLY A 95 -12.86 -2.24 14.03
N GLU A 96 -13.36 -1.58 15.08
CA GLU A 96 -14.77 -1.16 15.20
C GLU A 96 -14.94 0.35 15.20
N ASN A 97 -14.23 1.02 16.09
CA ASN A 97 -14.35 2.47 16.30
C ASN A 97 -13.18 3.25 15.73
N PHE A 98 -12.02 2.62 15.65
CA PHE A 98 -10.83 3.18 15.01
C PHE A 98 -10.01 2.09 14.32
N LEU A 99 -9.08 2.51 13.49
CA LEU A 99 -8.15 1.64 12.77
C LEU A 99 -6.72 2.14 12.97
N THR A 100 -5.80 1.20 13.09
CA THR A 100 -4.38 1.44 12.94
C THR A 100 -3.73 0.23 12.28
N PHE A 101 -2.71 0.48 11.46
CA PHE A 101 -1.90 -0.56 10.84
C PHE A 101 -0.47 -0.57 11.41
N SER A 102 -0.22 0.29 12.39
CA SER A 102 1.07 0.41 13.08
C SER A 102 0.89 0.14 14.55
N LYS A 103 1.86 -0.55 15.16
CA LYS A 103 1.90 -0.76 16.61
C LYS A 103 2.31 0.55 17.28
N ALA A 104 1.53 1.01 18.24
CA ALA A 104 1.83 2.17 19.06
C ALA A 104 1.21 2.00 20.44
N GLN A 105 1.86 2.55 21.45
CA GLN A 105 1.32 2.65 22.81
C GLN A 105 1.79 3.92 23.48
N GLY A 106 0.98 4.46 24.36
CA GLY A 106 1.32 5.66 25.13
C GLY A 106 0.11 6.20 25.86
N THR A 107 0.39 7.08 26.82
CA THR A 107 -0.63 7.86 27.53
C THR A 107 -0.36 9.34 27.27
N PHE A 108 -1.38 10.06 26.87
CA PHE A 108 -1.31 11.48 26.53
C PHE A 108 -2.43 12.21 27.22
N ASN A 109 -2.10 13.38 27.78
CA ASN A 109 -3.06 14.16 28.57
C ASN A 109 -3.89 15.13 27.73
N THR A 110 -3.53 15.31 26.46
CA THR A 110 -4.15 16.34 25.63
C THR A 110 -4.20 15.90 24.17
N ILE A 111 -5.37 16.08 23.56
CA ILE A 111 -5.58 15.99 22.13
C ILE A 111 -5.86 17.40 21.62
N ILE A 112 -5.12 17.86 20.61
CA ILE A 112 -5.30 19.17 19.98
C ILE A 112 -5.95 19.00 18.62
N TYR A 113 -7.06 19.67 18.38
CA TYR A 113 -7.65 19.71 17.04
C TYR A 113 -6.92 20.73 16.17
N ALA A 114 -6.38 20.25 15.05
CA ALA A 114 -5.62 21.03 14.08
C ALA A 114 -6.28 21.00 12.69
N GLY A 115 -7.58 21.27 12.60
CA GLY A 115 -8.28 21.40 11.34
C GLY A 115 -8.02 20.24 10.38
N TYR A 116 -7.45 20.55 9.22
CA TYR A 116 -7.04 19.56 8.21
C TYR A 116 -5.62 19.04 8.43
N GLY A 117 -4.86 19.60 9.37
CA GLY A 117 -3.47 19.26 9.62
C GLY A 117 -2.54 19.64 8.47
N ILE A 118 -2.76 20.77 7.86
CA ILE A 118 -2.05 21.25 6.68
C ILE A 118 -1.26 22.51 7.00
N GLU A 119 -0.06 22.60 6.40
CA GLU A 119 0.71 23.85 6.30
C GLU A 119 1.31 23.90 4.89
N GLU A 120 0.89 24.89 4.10
CA GLU A 120 1.35 25.10 2.73
C GLU A 120 1.17 26.56 2.31
N GLY A 121 2.22 27.19 1.81
CA GLY A 121 2.24 28.62 1.49
C GLY A 121 1.88 29.47 2.71
N ASP A 122 0.89 30.32 2.58
CA ASP A 122 0.41 31.20 3.66
C ASP A 122 -0.63 30.52 4.57
N TYR A 123 -1.10 29.33 4.21
CA TYR A 123 -2.06 28.56 4.99
C TYR A 123 -1.38 27.66 6.03
N SER A 124 -1.83 27.74 7.28
CA SER A 124 -1.38 26.81 8.33
C SER A 124 -2.46 26.59 9.37
N ASP A 125 -2.84 25.31 9.56
CA ASP A 125 -3.66 24.87 10.68
C ASP A 125 -2.91 24.90 12.02
N TYR A 126 -1.58 25.05 11.99
CA TYR A 126 -0.70 25.02 13.17
C TYR A 126 -0.29 26.42 13.68
N LYS A 127 -0.70 27.48 13.03
CA LYS A 127 -0.18 28.84 13.25
C LYS A 127 -0.27 29.35 14.69
N ASN A 128 -1.31 28.95 15.43
CA ASN A 128 -1.58 29.46 16.78
C ASN A 128 -1.82 28.35 17.80
N ILE A 129 -1.34 27.14 17.52
CA ILE A 129 -1.49 25.98 18.41
C ILE A 129 -0.14 25.36 18.72
N ASP A 130 0.04 24.98 19.98
CA ASP A 130 1.18 24.19 20.41
C ASP A 130 0.81 22.71 20.43
N VAL A 131 1.48 21.91 19.62
CA VAL A 131 1.27 20.47 19.51
C VAL A 131 2.42 19.64 20.09
N ASN A 132 3.44 20.31 20.65
CA ASN A 132 4.60 19.61 21.17
C ASN A 132 4.23 18.67 22.32
N GLY A 133 4.64 17.41 22.22
CA GLY A 133 4.35 16.35 23.18
C GLY A 133 2.90 15.85 23.21
N LYS A 134 2.02 16.33 22.32
CA LYS A 134 0.59 16.05 22.31
C LYS A 134 0.19 15.16 21.11
N VAL A 135 -1.01 14.61 21.18
CA VAL A 135 -1.65 13.95 20.02
C VAL A 135 -2.51 14.97 19.27
N VAL A 136 -2.45 14.94 17.96
CA VAL A 136 -3.19 15.87 17.10
C VAL A 136 -4.36 15.17 16.43
N LEU A 137 -5.55 15.76 16.52
CA LEU A 137 -6.74 15.34 15.78
C LEU A 137 -6.82 16.17 14.51
N VAL A 138 -6.85 15.52 13.37
CA VAL A 138 -7.02 16.15 12.05
C VAL A 138 -8.12 15.48 11.26
N LYS A 139 -8.78 16.21 10.37
CA LYS A 139 -9.81 15.68 9.47
C LYS A 139 -9.30 15.53 8.03
N SER A 140 -9.94 14.64 7.28
CA SER A 140 -9.68 14.42 5.86
C SER A 140 -10.03 15.63 4.99
N GLY A 141 -9.48 15.65 3.77
CA GLY A 141 -9.73 16.73 2.79
C GLY A 141 -8.83 17.94 2.99
N GLU A 142 -9.30 19.07 2.50
CA GLU A 142 -8.61 20.37 2.53
C GLU A 142 -9.64 21.51 2.59
N PRO A 143 -9.24 22.73 3.04
CA PRO A 143 -10.16 23.82 3.22
C PRO A 143 -10.70 24.38 1.90
N LEU A 144 -11.95 24.86 1.94
CA LEU A 144 -12.59 25.58 0.85
C LEU A 144 -12.75 27.07 1.22
N ASP A 145 -12.70 27.92 0.21
CA ASP A 145 -13.08 29.33 0.32
C ASP A 145 -14.62 29.53 0.32
N SER A 146 -15.07 30.77 0.45
CA SER A 146 -16.51 31.11 0.44
C SER A 146 -17.20 30.82 -0.90
N ASN A 147 -16.46 30.66 -1.98
CA ASN A 147 -16.95 30.36 -3.32
C ASN A 147 -16.95 28.86 -3.63
N GLY A 148 -16.49 28.01 -2.69
CA GLY A 148 -16.39 26.57 -2.86
C GLY A 148 -15.14 26.11 -3.62
N ASN A 149 -14.15 26.98 -3.84
CA ASN A 149 -12.87 26.59 -4.38
C ASN A 149 -11.96 26.05 -3.27
N TYR A 150 -11.05 25.16 -3.64
CA TYR A 150 -10.03 24.69 -2.72
C TYR A 150 -9.02 25.81 -2.44
N LEU A 151 -8.88 26.14 -1.14
CA LEU A 151 -8.09 27.30 -0.71
C LEU A 151 -6.62 27.21 -1.15
N LEU A 152 -6.06 26.00 -1.16
CA LEU A 152 -4.65 25.78 -1.50
C LEU A 152 -4.36 25.89 -3.01
N SER A 153 -5.31 25.48 -3.86
CA SER A 153 -5.16 25.60 -5.31
C SER A 153 -5.77 26.90 -5.87
N GLY A 154 -6.61 27.60 -5.11
CA GLY A 154 -7.40 28.75 -5.56
C GLY A 154 -8.43 28.41 -6.64
N THR A 155 -8.72 27.14 -6.86
CA THR A 155 -9.59 26.65 -7.94
C THR A 155 -10.53 25.54 -7.47
N SER A 156 -11.42 25.07 -8.36
CA SER A 156 -12.25 23.89 -8.11
C SER A 156 -11.48 22.55 -8.14
N LYS A 157 -10.18 22.57 -8.39
CA LYS A 157 -9.35 21.36 -8.44
C LYS A 157 -8.77 21.03 -7.06
N LYS A 158 -8.95 19.78 -6.65
CA LYS A 158 -8.34 19.22 -5.45
C LYS A 158 -6.81 19.25 -5.53
N SER A 159 -6.18 19.58 -4.41
CA SER A 159 -4.72 19.41 -4.27
C SER A 159 -4.39 17.99 -3.80
N ILE A 160 -3.10 17.72 -3.62
CA ILE A 160 -2.59 16.47 -3.06
C ILE A 160 -3.17 16.19 -1.65
N TRP A 161 -3.55 17.23 -0.90
CA TRP A 161 -4.10 17.11 0.45
C TRP A 161 -5.48 16.45 0.51
N SER A 162 -6.22 16.45 -0.60
CA SER A 162 -7.48 15.70 -0.73
C SER A 162 -7.27 14.21 -1.06
N ASN A 163 -6.06 13.81 -1.45
CA ASN A 163 -5.72 12.41 -1.69
C ASN A 163 -5.22 11.76 -0.40
N MET A 164 -6.01 10.87 0.20
CA MET A 164 -5.67 10.24 1.47
C MET A 164 -4.35 9.47 1.43
N SER A 165 -4.08 8.69 0.38
CA SER A 165 -2.88 7.85 0.28
C SER A 165 -1.59 8.66 0.26
N GLU A 166 -1.64 9.87 -0.28
CA GLU A 166 -0.48 10.75 -0.37
C GLU A 166 -0.39 11.71 0.83
N SER A 167 -1.54 12.18 1.30
CA SER A 167 -1.59 13.24 2.31
C SER A 167 -1.52 12.75 3.76
N LEU A 168 -1.86 11.49 4.05
CA LEU A 168 -1.80 10.98 5.42
C LEU A 168 -0.37 10.95 5.96
N GLY A 169 0.57 10.46 5.16
CA GLY A 169 2.00 10.48 5.49
C GLY A 169 2.52 11.90 5.70
N LYS A 170 2.17 12.83 4.79
CA LYS A 170 2.54 14.25 4.91
C LYS A 170 2.00 14.91 6.17
N ARG A 171 0.74 14.63 6.56
CA ARG A 171 0.16 15.14 7.81
C ARG A 171 0.88 14.62 9.03
N LEU A 172 1.21 13.33 9.04
CA LEU A 172 1.96 12.71 10.13
C LEU A 172 3.37 13.33 10.26
N GLU A 173 4.08 13.45 9.14
CA GLU A 173 5.41 14.06 9.08
C GLU A 173 5.37 15.51 9.56
N LEU A 174 4.43 16.31 9.08
CA LEU A 174 4.26 17.70 9.47
C LEU A 174 3.95 17.83 10.97
N ALA A 175 2.98 17.07 11.50
CA ALA A 175 2.66 17.09 12.92
C ALA A 175 3.88 16.68 13.77
N THR A 176 4.59 15.65 13.37
CA THR A 176 5.78 15.14 14.06
C THR A 176 6.93 16.14 14.04
N SER A 177 7.15 16.84 12.92
CA SER A 177 8.16 17.91 12.82
C SER A 177 7.89 19.07 13.78
N LYS A 178 6.62 19.28 14.16
CA LYS A 178 6.20 20.25 15.16
C LYS A 178 6.19 19.69 16.61
N GLY A 179 6.70 18.46 16.80
CA GLY A 179 6.84 17.80 18.10
C GLY A 179 5.62 17.00 18.55
N ALA A 180 4.60 16.83 17.71
CA ALA A 180 3.48 15.96 18.03
C ALA A 180 3.92 14.49 18.16
N LYS A 181 3.24 13.74 19.02
CA LYS A 181 3.52 12.32 19.28
C LYS A 181 2.77 11.38 18.34
N GLY A 182 1.83 11.90 17.59
CA GLY A 182 1.04 11.17 16.61
C GLY A 182 -0.19 11.95 16.17
N ILE A 183 -0.92 11.39 15.22
CA ILE A 183 -2.18 11.96 14.73
C ILE A 183 -3.33 10.98 14.92
N LEU A 184 -4.51 11.50 15.20
CA LEU A 184 -5.80 10.87 14.99
C LEU A 184 -6.40 11.46 13.72
N TYR A 185 -6.60 10.64 12.71
CA TYR A 185 -7.09 11.07 11.41
C TYR A 185 -8.56 10.72 11.27
N TYR A 186 -9.43 11.74 11.23
CA TYR A 186 -10.85 11.57 11.06
C TYR A 186 -11.24 11.59 9.57
N ASP A 187 -11.75 10.47 9.08
CA ASP A 187 -12.20 10.30 7.70
C ASP A 187 -13.46 9.43 7.64
N GLU A 188 -14.60 10.04 7.78
CA GLU A 188 -15.90 9.36 7.76
C GLU A 188 -16.15 8.65 6.42
N THR A 189 -15.73 9.28 5.31
CA THR A 189 -15.98 8.77 3.96
C THR A 189 -15.27 7.46 3.69
N ASN A 190 -14.02 7.34 4.13
CA ASN A 190 -13.19 6.16 3.85
C ASN A 190 -13.19 5.15 5.01
N PHE A 191 -13.65 5.52 6.20
CA PHE A 191 -13.60 4.67 7.39
C PHE A 191 -14.26 3.31 7.16
N SER A 192 -15.48 3.28 6.62
CA SER A 192 -16.23 2.03 6.38
C SER A 192 -15.50 1.09 5.43
N ARG A 193 -14.88 1.63 4.37
CA ARG A 193 -14.08 0.86 3.41
C ARG A 193 -12.84 0.26 4.05
N PHE A 194 -12.11 1.04 4.85
CA PHE A 194 -10.92 0.56 5.54
C PHE A 194 -11.24 -0.40 6.67
N LYS A 195 -12.37 -0.19 7.36
CA LYS A 195 -12.87 -1.12 8.37
C LYS A 195 -13.12 -2.50 7.78
N SER A 196 -13.83 -2.58 6.64
CA SER A 196 -14.07 -3.85 5.95
C SER A 196 -12.76 -4.55 5.55
N ARG A 197 -11.78 -3.79 5.04
CA ARG A 197 -10.46 -4.31 4.71
C ARG A 197 -9.71 -4.82 5.95
N PHE A 198 -9.73 -4.05 7.04
CA PHE A 198 -9.09 -4.42 8.29
C PHE A 198 -9.68 -5.71 8.86
N GLN A 199 -11.00 -5.82 8.87
CA GLN A 199 -11.71 -7.03 9.33
C GLN A 199 -11.40 -8.24 8.43
N TRP A 200 -11.34 -8.04 7.12
CA TRP A 200 -10.92 -9.09 6.19
C TRP A 200 -9.49 -9.56 6.50
N MET A 201 -8.55 -8.64 6.68
CA MET A 201 -7.16 -8.97 7.04
C MET A 201 -7.11 -9.74 8.38
N LYS A 202 -7.82 -9.26 9.40
CA LYS A 202 -7.90 -9.91 10.72
C LYS A 202 -8.43 -11.35 10.63
N ASN A 203 -9.44 -11.59 9.82
CA ASN A 203 -10.05 -12.92 9.66
C ASN A 203 -9.17 -13.86 8.82
N ASN A 204 -8.32 -13.35 7.96
CA ASN A 204 -7.42 -14.13 7.11
C ASN A 204 -5.99 -14.24 7.67
N ASP A 205 -5.66 -13.48 8.72
CA ASP A 205 -4.35 -13.50 9.39
C ASP A 205 -4.28 -14.58 10.49
N SER A 206 -5.43 -15.10 10.93
CA SER A 206 -5.56 -16.08 12.00
C SER A 206 -5.20 -17.52 11.59
N GLY A 207 -4.12 -17.69 10.83
CA GLY A 207 -3.68 -19.05 10.45
C GLY A 207 -2.50 -19.12 9.49
N ARG A 208 -1.76 -18.07 9.32
CA ARG A 208 -0.62 -18.02 8.38
C ARG A 208 0.69 -17.79 9.07
#